data_5a57788395c992ae778ea99f4ebf097a
#
_entry.id   5a57788395c992ae778ea99f4ebf097a
#
_cell.length_a   1.000
_cell.length_b   1.000
_cell.length_c   1.000
_cell.angle_alpha   90.00
_cell.angle_beta   90.00
_cell.angle_gamma   90.00
#
_symmetry.space_group_name_H-M   'P 1'
#
loop_
_entity.id
_entity.type
_entity.pdbx_description
1 polymer ?
#
loop_
_entity_poly.entity_id
_entity_poly.type
_entity_poly.pdbx_seq_one_letter_code
_entity_poly.pdbx_strand_id
1 'polypeptide(L)'
;VTKGEVVDKITTGEDGKGESNKSLYIGKYIVEEIKGAWNHIKGDTIYEAELHYGLDSSKELISYQLKVNNLLMHPSLAVSKLADKTTNEEKKAVAFDEKTGRYIEKKVTGRYKAGEFVDYTIRVTNTGNVSLYNIKVTDDMDCKGEFDGQTLSKYADMETAAFVLPESGYFVTKSGDKVYAQMSTSSNLVLNLHHLAIADSVEMHVKVKLKEA
;
A
#
# COMPACT_ATOMS: atom_id res chain seq x y z
N VAL A 1 -23.46 31.96 19.62
CA VAL A 1 -22.84 30.79 18.95
C VAL A 1 -23.84 29.65 18.99
N THR A 2 -24.18 29.13 17.83
CA THR A 2 -25.15 28.02 17.69
C THR A 2 -24.40 26.68 17.82
N LYS A 3 -25.04 25.69 18.44
CA LYS A 3 -24.43 24.33 18.56
C LYS A 3 -24.09 23.78 17.19
N GLY A 4 -22.81 23.38 17.00
CA GLY A 4 -22.30 22.85 15.73
C GLY A 4 -21.76 23.91 14.76
N GLU A 5 -21.75 25.15 15.13
CA GLU A 5 -21.13 26.25 14.36
C GLU A 5 -19.60 26.20 14.47
N VAL A 6 -18.91 26.32 13.34
CA VAL A 6 -17.45 26.45 13.31
C VAL A 6 -17.08 27.87 13.76
N VAL A 7 -16.55 28.01 14.96
CA VAL A 7 -16.20 29.29 15.54
C VAL A 7 -14.84 29.78 15.09
N ASP A 8 -13.89 28.88 14.84
CA ASP A 8 -12.56 29.25 14.38
C ASP A 8 -11.90 28.08 13.60
N LYS A 9 -10.85 28.41 12.83
CA LYS A 9 -9.93 27.46 12.20
C LYS A 9 -8.51 27.89 12.53
N ILE A 10 -7.78 27.01 13.18
CA ILE A 10 -6.41 27.25 13.60
C ILE A 10 -5.47 26.46 12.67
N THR A 11 -4.43 27.10 12.19
CA THR A 11 -3.35 26.43 11.45
C THR A 11 -2.08 26.48 12.31
N THR A 12 -1.46 25.33 12.50
CA THR A 12 -0.19 25.23 13.21
C THR A 12 0.97 25.68 12.32
N GLY A 13 1.94 26.36 12.92
CA GLY A 13 3.20 26.73 12.27
C GLY A 13 4.17 25.55 12.16
N GLU A 14 5.40 25.86 11.73
CA GLU A 14 6.48 24.86 11.61
C GLU A 14 6.89 24.25 12.96
N ASP A 15 6.67 24.99 14.05
CA ASP A 15 6.89 24.54 15.44
C ASP A 15 5.75 23.64 15.98
N GLY A 16 4.73 23.38 15.15
CA GLY A 16 3.56 22.59 15.52
C GLY A 16 2.57 23.30 16.42
N LYS A 17 2.74 24.62 16.66
CA LYS A 17 1.85 25.42 17.51
C LYS A 17 0.92 26.25 16.68
N GLY A 18 -0.29 26.42 17.17
CA GLY A 18 -1.29 27.32 16.62
C GLY A 18 -2.20 27.82 17.73
N GLU A 19 -2.68 29.02 17.58
CA GLU A 19 -3.60 29.65 18.54
C GLU A 19 -4.75 30.34 17.83
N SER A 20 -5.89 30.43 18.51
CA SER A 20 -7.02 31.21 18.04
C SER A 20 -6.75 32.69 18.25
N ASN A 21 -6.91 33.48 17.21
CA ASN A 21 -6.87 34.94 17.29
C ASN A 21 -8.24 35.53 17.63
N LYS A 22 -9.23 34.69 17.90
CA LYS A 22 -10.60 35.13 18.23
C LYS A 22 -10.85 35.03 19.71
N SER A 23 -11.53 36.02 20.25
CA SER A 23 -12.09 35.93 21.58
C SER A 23 -13.25 34.94 21.58
N LEU A 24 -13.07 33.81 22.25
CA LEU A 24 -14.10 32.80 22.38
C LEU A 24 -14.92 33.03 23.65
N TYR A 25 -16.23 32.78 23.56
CA TYR A 25 -17.11 32.84 24.73
C TYR A 25 -16.85 31.65 25.66
N ILE A 26 -17.24 31.80 26.91
CA ILE A 26 -17.23 30.73 27.90
C ILE A 26 -18.18 29.61 27.39
N GLY A 27 -17.73 28.37 27.49
CA GLY A 27 -18.52 27.23 27.05
C GLY A 27 -17.69 26.01 26.64
N LYS A 28 -18.40 25.01 26.14
CA LYS A 28 -17.78 23.76 25.65
C LYS A 28 -17.58 23.85 24.15
N TYR A 29 -16.38 23.48 23.73
CA TYR A 29 -15.95 23.48 22.35
C TYR A 29 -15.49 22.08 21.97
N ILE A 30 -15.74 21.71 20.71
CA ILE A 30 -15.19 20.54 20.09
C ILE A 30 -14.05 21.00 19.18
N VAL A 31 -12.90 20.34 19.31
CA VAL A 31 -11.74 20.58 18.46
C VAL A 31 -11.46 19.29 17.70
N GLU A 32 -11.46 19.38 16.39
CA GLU A 32 -11.12 18.27 15.49
C GLU A 32 -10.06 18.71 14.49
N GLU A 33 -9.17 17.79 14.17
CA GLU A 33 -8.18 18.01 13.13
C GLU A 33 -8.84 17.87 11.76
N ILE A 34 -8.73 18.89 10.92
CA ILE A 34 -9.26 18.86 9.54
C ILE A 34 -8.23 18.24 8.60
N LYS A 35 -6.94 18.54 8.83
CA LYS A 35 -5.82 18.10 8.01
C LYS A 35 -4.61 17.82 8.89
N GLY A 36 -4.00 16.66 8.74
CA GLY A 36 -2.74 16.31 9.39
C GLY A 36 -1.59 17.22 8.97
N ALA A 37 -0.57 17.32 9.81
CA ALA A 37 0.68 17.96 9.46
C ALA A 37 1.32 17.26 8.25
N TRP A 38 2.26 17.94 7.58
CA TRP A 38 3.00 17.33 6.47
C TRP A 38 3.64 16.03 6.92
N ASN A 39 3.48 14.98 6.09
CA ASN A 39 3.99 13.62 6.35
C ASN A 39 3.41 12.93 7.61
N HIS A 40 2.24 13.38 8.08
CA HIS A 40 1.53 12.76 9.20
C HIS A 40 0.11 12.36 8.81
N ILE A 41 -0.36 11.28 9.42
CA ILE A 41 -1.73 10.83 9.28
C ILE A 41 -2.62 11.75 10.12
N LYS A 42 -3.70 12.26 9.52
CA LYS A 42 -4.71 13.01 10.24
C LYS A 42 -5.27 12.16 11.39
N GLY A 43 -5.33 12.74 12.59
CA GLY A 43 -5.99 12.13 13.74
C GLY A 43 -7.51 12.17 13.60
N ASP A 44 -8.18 11.09 13.99
CA ASP A 44 -9.65 11.02 14.03
C ASP A 44 -10.19 11.32 15.44
N THR A 45 -9.31 11.69 16.37
CA THR A 45 -9.69 11.99 17.75
C THR A 45 -10.41 13.34 17.80
N ILE A 46 -11.56 13.35 18.43
CA ILE A 46 -12.31 14.54 18.76
C ILE A 46 -11.92 14.94 20.18
N TYR A 47 -11.52 16.17 20.34
CA TYR A 47 -11.12 16.72 21.63
C TYR A 47 -12.20 17.68 22.14
N GLU A 48 -12.46 17.64 23.44
CA GLU A 48 -13.34 18.59 24.12
C GLU A 48 -12.51 19.61 24.88
N ALA A 49 -12.83 20.88 24.73
CA ALA A 49 -12.25 21.99 25.46
C ALA A 49 -13.35 22.74 26.16
N GLU A 50 -13.18 23.05 27.44
CA GLU A 50 -14.12 23.83 28.20
C GLU A 50 -13.48 25.14 28.69
N LEU A 51 -14.01 26.25 28.20
CA LEU A 51 -13.61 27.60 28.65
C LEU A 51 -14.52 28.03 29.74
N HIS A 52 -13.99 28.37 30.90
CA HIS A 52 -14.72 28.87 32.07
C HIS A 52 -13.98 30.02 32.75
N TYR A 53 -14.66 30.77 33.59
CA TYR A 53 -14.01 31.81 34.37
C TYR A 53 -12.92 31.22 35.25
N GLY A 54 -11.72 31.82 35.24
CA GLY A 54 -10.71 31.53 36.22
C GLY A 54 -11.18 31.93 37.61
N LEU A 55 -10.82 31.14 38.60
CA LEU A 55 -11.09 31.46 40.01
C LEU A 55 -10.21 32.62 40.51
N ASP A 56 -9.19 32.98 39.74
CA ASP A 56 -8.27 34.07 40.05
C ASP A 56 -8.62 35.31 39.21
N SER A 57 -9.29 36.24 39.83
CA SER A 57 -9.74 37.51 39.24
C SER A 57 -8.60 38.43 38.76
N SER A 58 -7.34 38.06 38.97
CA SER A 58 -6.17 38.83 38.57
C SER A 58 -5.66 38.51 37.13
N LYS A 59 -6.19 37.50 36.48
CA LYS A 59 -5.78 37.13 35.10
C LYS A 59 -6.86 37.46 34.10
N GLU A 60 -6.58 38.46 33.27
CA GLU A 60 -7.46 38.87 32.16
C GLU A 60 -7.54 37.87 31.02
N LEU A 61 -6.64 36.92 30.93
CA LEU A 61 -6.57 35.95 29.83
C LEU A 61 -6.67 34.52 30.37
N ILE A 62 -7.72 33.82 29.93
CA ILE A 62 -7.84 32.38 30.13
C ILE A 62 -7.31 31.69 28.86
N SER A 63 -6.24 30.94 29.02
CA SER A 63 -5.71 30.12 27.91
C SER A 63 -5.96 28.64 28.18
N TYR A 64 -6.44 27.94 27.18
CA TYR A 64 -6.55 26.46 27.16
C TYR A 64 -5.55 25.90 26.18
N GLN A 65 -4.74 24.96 26.63
CA GLN A 65 -3.77 24.30 25.79
C GLN A 65 -4.23 22.87 25.48
N LEU A 66 -4.27 22.51 24.18
CA LEU A 66 -4.58 21.20 23.70
C LEU A 66 -3.38 20.65 22.96
N LYS A 67 -2.98 19.42 23.29
CA LYS A 67 -1.94 18.70 22.58
C LYS A 67 -2.55 17.62 21.69
N VAL A 68 -2.33 17.75 20.39
CA VAL A 68 -2.74 16.76 19.38
C VAL A 68 -1.49 16.00 18.93
N ASN A 69 -1.55 14.66 18.95
CA ASN A 69 -0.45 13.82 18.49
C ASN A 69 -0.85 13.15 17.16
N ASN A 70 -0.07 13.38 16.14
CA ASN A 70 -0.26 12.77 14.83
C ASN A 70 0.75 11.67 14.59
N LEU A 71 0.31 10.60 13.93
CA LEU A 71 1.17 9.49 13.56
C LEU A 71 1.94 9.82 12.29
N LEU A 72 3.25 9.64 12.30
CA LEU A 72 4.10 9.81 11.12
C LEU A 72 3.72 8.80 10.04
N MET A 73 3.66 9.24 8.78
CA MET A 73 3.45 8.36 7.64
C MET A 73 4.71 7.53 7.37
N HIS A 74 4.54 6.22 7.28
CA HIS A 74 5.59 5.26 6.92
C HIS A 74 5.12 4.41 5.73
N PRO A 75 5.26 4.91 4.48
CA PRO A 75 5.00 4.08 3.32
C PRO A 75 6.06 2.97 3.23
N SER A 76 5.62 1.74 3.04
CA SER A 76 6.53 0.59 2.92
C SER A 76 5.89 -0.53 2.11
N LEU A 77 6.70 -1.22 1.31
CA LEU A 77 6.32 -2.38 0.52
C LEU A 77 7.25 -3.55 0.81
N ALA A 78 6.68 -4.75 0.90
CA ALA A 78 7.41 -6.00 0.79
C ALA A 78 7.04 -6.68 -0.53
N VAL A 79 8.04 -7.27 -1.18
CA VAL A 79 7.87 -8.00 -2.44
C VAL A 79 8.50 -9.39 -2.29
N SER A 80 7.79 -10.40 -2.77
CA SER A 80 8.32 -11.76 -2.90
C SER A 80 8.01 -12.30 -4.29
N LYS A 81 8.92 -13.12 -4.83
CA LYS A 81 8.77 -13.81 -6.11
C LYS A 81 9.08 -15.30 -5.94
N LEU A 82 8.17 -16.15 -6.38
CA LEU A 82 8.28 -17.60 -6.27
C LEU A 82 7.95 -18.23 -7.62
N ALA A 83 8.72 -19.25 -8.03
CA ALA A 83 8.36 -20.08 -9.17
C ALA A 83 7.27 -21.08 -8.79
N ASP A 84 6.39 -21.40 -9.73
CA ASP A 84 5.29 -22.35 -9.55
C ASP A 84 5.75 -23.79 -9.35
N LYS A 85 6.93 -24.17 -9.85
CA LYS A 85 7.54 -25.50 -9.64
C LYS A 85 8.83 -25.37 -8.84
N THR A 86 9.00 -26.18 -7.81
CA THR A 86 10.23 -26.25 -7.04
C THR A 86 10.82 -27.67 -7.09
N THR A 87 12.15 -27.76 -7.10
CA THR A 87 12.87 -28.99 -7.50
C THR A 87 12.84 -30.14 -6.51
N ASN A 88 12.55 -29.98 -5.22
CA ASN A 88 12.84 -31.05 -4.24
C ASN A 88 11.86 -31.29 -3.11
N GLU A 89 10.76 -30.60 -2.99
CA GLU A 89 9.76 -30.85 -1.94
C GLU A 89 8.35 -30.59 -2.45
N GLU A 90 7.37 -31.32 -1.88
CA GLU A 90 5.96 -31.00 -2.03
C GLU A 90 5.64 -29.63 -1.42
N LYS A 91 5.91 -28.58 -2.15
CA LYS A 91 5.49 -27.21 -1.76
C LYS A 91 4.15 -26.91 -2.39
N LYS A 92 3.29 -26.29 -1.60
CA LYS A 92 2.04 -25.74 -2.09
C LYS A 92 2.37 -24.56 -3.01
N ALA A 93 2.25 -24.74 -4.31
CA ALA A 93 2.26 -23.64 -5.23
C ALA A 93 0.90 -22.95 -5.21
N VAL A 94 0.89 -21.67 -5.43
CA VAL A 94 -0.33 -20.89 -5.54
C VAL A 94 -0.57 -20.70 -7.03
N ALA A 95 -1.65 -21.26 -7.56
CA ALA A 95 -2.03 -21.07 -8.96
C ALA A 95 -3.09 -19.94 -9.04
N PHE A 96 -2.95 -19.11 -10.04
CA PHE A 96 -3.92 -18.06 -10.33
C PHE A 96 -5.07 -18.62 -11.14
N ASP A 97 -6.28 -18.41 -10.69
CA ASP A 97 -7.49 -18.69 -11.44
C ASP A 97 -7.89 -17.43 -12.22
N GLU A 98 -7.64 -17.43 -13.53
CA GLU A 98 -7.93 -16.32 -14.43
C GLU A 98 -9.42 -15.95 -14.47
N LYS A 99 -10.30 -16.92 -14.18
CA LYS A 99 -11.75 -16.69 -14.18
C LYS A 99 -12.23 -15.93 -12.93
N THR A 100 -11.66 -16.27 -11.79
CA THR A 100 -12.07 -15.66 -10.52
C THR A 100 -11.17 -14.52 -10.07
N GLY A 101 -10.00 -14.33 -10.70
CA GLY A 101 -9.01 -13.36 -10.28
C GLY A 101 -8.38 -13.67 -8.92
N ARG A 102 -8.51 -14.91 -8.44
CA ARG A 102 -8.04 -15.35 -7.13
C ARG A 102 -6.95 -16.40 -7.23
N TYR A 103 -6.16 -16.48 -6.18
CA TYR A 103 -5.18 -17.54 -6.03
C TYR A 103 -5.80 -18.76 -5.36
N ILE A 104 -5.52 -19.91 -5.92
CA ILE A 104 -5.84 -21.22 -5.35
C ILE A 104 -4.53 -21.95 -5.03
N GLU A 105 -4.46 -22.57 -3.85
CA GLU A 105 -3.34 -23.45 -3.54
C GLU A 105 -3.38 -24.67 -4.48
N LYS A 106 -2.28 -24.86 -5.20
CA LYS A 106 -2.09 -26.04 -6.07
C LYS A 106 -0.83 -26.77 -5.65
N LYS A 107 -0.92 -28.07 -5.46
CA LYS A 107 0.24 -28.92 -5.23
C LYS A 107 0.96 -29.12 -6.57
N VAL A 108 2.19 -28.62 -6.69
CA VAL A 108 2.99 -28.77 -7.91
C VAL A 108 4.31 -29.42 -7.56
N THR A 109 4.57 -30.55 -8.19
CA THR A 109 5.84 -31.27 -8.14
C THR A 109 6.38 -31.42 -9.57
N GLY A 110 7.68 -31.19 -9.76
CA GLY A 110 8.32 -31.48 -11.03
C GLY A 110 9.31 -30.43 -11.52
N ARG A 111 10.07 -30.83 -12.52
CA ARG A 111 10.99 -29.95 -13.26
C ARG A 111 10.29 -29.38 -14.49
N TYR A 112 10.73 -28.20 -14.89
CA TYR A 112 10.33 -27.66 -16.17
C TYR A 112 10.99 -28.42 -17.33
N LYS A 113 10.25 -28.51 -18.42
CA LYS A 113 10.73 -29.10 -19.69
C LYS A 113 10.97 -27.96 -20.70
N ALA A 114 11.81 -28.21 -21.67
CA ALA A 114 11.98 -27.31 -22.80
C ALA A 114 10.63 -27.03 -23.48
N GLY A 115 10.37 -25.81 -23.87
CA GLY A 115 9.11 -25.36 -24.45
C GLY A 115 7.99 -25.05 -23.44
N GLU A 116 8.11 -25.43 -22.16
CA GLU A 116 7.13 -25.11 -21.13
C GLU A 116 7.25 -23.64 -20.68
N PHE A 117 6.14 -23.09 -20.14
CA PHE A 117 6.17 -21.82 -19.47
C PHE A 117 6.56 -21.99 -17.99
N VAL A 118 7.50 -21.15 -17.54
CA VAL A 118 7.73 -20.90 -16.12
C VAL A 118 6.76 -19.83 -15.68
N ASP A 119 6.02 -20.10 -14.63
CA ASP A 119 5.08 -19.17 -14.01
C ASP A 119 5.66 -18.72 -12.67
N TYR A 120 5.88 -17.42 -12.54
CA TYR A 120 6.31 -16.80 -11.30
C TYR A 120 5.14 -16.07 -10.66
N THR A 121 4.93 -16.32 -9.38
CA THR A 121 4.03 -15.53 -8.55
C THR A 121 4.82 -14.42 -7.88
N ILE A 122 4.42 -13.18 -8.12
CA ILE A 122 4.93 -12.01 -7.43
C ILE A 122 3.85 -11.54 -6.46
N ARG A 123 4.18 -11.48 -5.17
CA ARG A 123 3.32 -10.91 -4.14
C ARG A 123 3.88 -9.57 -3.72
N VAL A 124 3.02 -8.55 -3.76
CA VAL A 124 3.29 -7.21 -3.26
C VAL A 124 2.42 -6.97 -2.04
N THR A 125 3.02 -6.63 -0.93
CA THR A 125 2.33 -6.38 0.35
C THR A 125 2.63 -4.96 0.82
N ASN A 126 1.59 -4.21 1.15
CA ASN A 126 1.75 -2.92 1.83
C ASN A 126 2.04 -3.18 3.32
N THR A 127 3.27 -2.97 3.72
CA THR A 127 3.75 -3.12 5.12
C THR A 127 3.81 -1.80 5.86
N GLY A 128 3.43 -0.72 5.20
CA GLY A 128 3.36 0.62 5.78
C GLY A 128 2.07 0.89 6.53
N ASN A 129 1.95 2.11 7.02
CA ASN A 129 0.78 2.60 7.76
C ASN A 129 -0.08 3.58 6.94
N VAL A 130 0.14 3.66 5.64
CA VAL A 130 -0.65 4.46 4.69
C VAL A 130 -0.99 3.65 3.46
N SER A 131 -2.12 3.94 2.84
CA SER A 131 -2.47 3.38 1.53
C SER A 131 -1.49 3.88 0.47
N LEU A 132 -1.12 3.01 -0.44
CA LEU A 132 -0.19 3.30 -1.52
C LEU A 132 -0.91 3.42 -2.85
N TYR A 133 -0.45 4.33 -3.69
CA TYR A 133 -1.04 4.62 -5.00
C TYR A 133 0.03 4.63 -6.08
N ASN A 134 -0.37 4.30 -7.30
CA ASN A 134 0.50 4.31 -8.48
C ASN A 134 1.77 3.47 -8.28
N ILE A 135 1.59 2.26 -7.79
CA ILE A 135 2.69 1.34 -7.50
C ILE A 135 3.17 0.75 -8.82
N LYS A 136 4.44 1.00 -9.16
CA LYS A 136 5.08 0.41 -10.33
C LYS A 136 5.81 -0.87 -9.92
N VAL A 137 5.40 -2.00 -10.50
CA VAL A 137 6.07 -3.29 -10.34
C VAL A 137 6.86 -3.57 -11.61
N THR A 138 8.15 -3.83 -11.46
CA THR A 138 9.04 -4.16 -12.58
C THR A 138 9.70 -5.50 -12.29
N ASP A 139 9.66 -6.41 -13.25
CA ASP A 139 10.42 -7.64 -13.22
C ASP A 139 11.46 -7.58 -14.32
N ASP A 140 12.72 -7.61 -13.99
CA ASP A 140 13.82 -7.65 -14.96
C ASP A 140 14.17 -9.06 -15.41
N MET A 141 13.52 -10.09 -14.80
CA MET A 141 13.77 -11.51 -15.04
C MET A 141 15.24 -11.91 -14.85
N ASP A 142 16.06 -11.03 -14.30
CA ASP A 142 17.49 -11.27 -14.06
C ASP A 142 17.68 -11.99 -12.72
N CYS A 143 17.54 -13.29 -12.73
CA CYS A 143 17.81 -14.14 -11.58
C CYS A 143 19.33 -14.26 -11.38
N LYS A 144 19.96 -13.27 -10.76
CA LYS A 144 21.33 -13.38 -10.29
C LYS A 144 21.35 -14.22 -9.02
N GLY A 145 21.81 -15.45 -9.10
CA GLY A 145 22.37 -16.07 -7.90
C GLY A 145 22.03 -17.48 -7.53
N GLU A 146 21.09 -18.17 -8.14
CA GLU A 146 20.76 -19.53 -7.65
C GLU A 146 20.81 -20.65 -8.71
N PHE A 147 21.16 -20.37 -9.94
CA PHE A 147 21.40 -21.39 -10.97
C PHE A 147 22.84 -21.28 -11.49
N ASP A 148 23.82 -21.79 -10.74
CA ASP A 148 25.24 -21.92 -11.16
C ASP A 148 25.84 -20.68 -11.86
N GLY A 149 25.42 -19.48 -11.46
CA GLY A 149 25.89 -18.22 -12.05
C GLY A 149 25.40 -17.96 -13.48
N GLN A 150 24.39 -18.69 -13.93
CA GLN A 150 23.83 -18.54 -15.28
C GLN A 150 22.53 -17.73 -15.23
N THR A 151 22.40 -16.77 -16.14
CA THR A 151 21.20 -15.94 -16.27
C THR A 151 20.05 -16.73 -16.86
N LEU A 152 18.81 -16.43 -16.44
CA LEU A 152 17.61 -17.07 -16.97
C LEU A 152 17.53 -16.94 -18.51
N SER A 153 18.01 -15.86 -19.08
CA SER A 153 18.04 -15.61 -20.53
C SER A 153 18.76 -16.68 -21.36
N LYS A 154 19.64 -17.46 -20.75
CA LYS A 154 20.24 -18.60 -21.42
C LYS A 154 19.25 -19.69 -21.74
N TYR A 155 18.27 -19.90 -20.86
CA TYR A 155 17.32 -21.01 -20.93
C TYR A 155 15.90 -20.57 -21.32
N ALA A 156 15.59 -19.30 -21.17
CA ALA A 156 14.27 -18.74 -21.44
C ALA A 156 14.28 -17.81 -22.65
N ASP A 157 13.17 -17.84 -23.38
CA ASP A 157 12.86 -16.88 -24.44
C ASP A 157 12.28 -15.62 -23.81
N MET A 158 13.14 -14.64 -23.63
CA MET A 158 12.80 -13.38 -22.93
C MET A 158 11.76 -12.55 -23.69
N GLU A 159 11.57 -12.76 -24.99
CA GLU A 159 10.53 -12.09 -25.77
C GLU A 159 9.13 -12.51 -25.34
N THR A 160 9.01 -13.72 -24.77
CA THR A 160 7.76 -14.23 -24.23
C THR A 160 7.47 -13.81 -22.80
N ALA A 161 8.43 -13.13 -22.15
CA ALA A 161 8.28 -12.73 -20.76
C ALA A 161 7.25 -11.62 -20.61
N ALA A 162 6.21 -11.87 -19.82
CA ALA A 162 5.13 -10.91 -19.62
C ALA A 162 4.39 -11.12 -18.29
N PHE A 163 3.88 -10.04 -17.72
CA PHE A 163 2.84 -10.11 -16.73
C PHE A 163 1.55 -10.66 -17.33
N VAL A 164 0.83 -11.46 -16.55
CA VAL A 164 -0.50 -11.95 -16.90
C VAL A 164 -1.53 -11.05 -16.24
N LEU A 165 -2.28 -10.32 -17.05
CA LEU A 165 -3.40 -9.50 -16.55
C LEU A 165 -4.68 -10.33 -16.51
N PRO A 166 -5.50 -10.22 -15.46
CA PRO A 166 -6.85 -10.77 -15.47
C PRO A 166 -7.71 -10.11 -16.56
N GLU A 167 -8.59 -10.87 -17.19
CA GLU A 167 -9.55 -10.32 -18.17
C GLU A 167 -10.43 -9.20 -17.59
N SER A 168 -10.65 -9.23 -16.28
CA SER A 168 -11.38 -8.19 -15.55
C SER A 168 -10.65 -6.84 -15.47
N GLY A 169 -9.34 -6.79 -15.80
CA GLY A 169 -8.51 -5.59 -15.68
C GLY A 169 -8.12 -5.23 -14.24
N TYR A 170 -8.44 -6.08 -13.26
CA TYR A 170 -8.06 -5.89 -11.86
C TYR A 170 -7.68 -7.19 -11.19
N PHE A 171 -6.81 -7.10 -10.20
CA PHE A 171 -6.52 -8.16 -9.24
C PHE A 171 -7.42 -8.04 -8.02
N VAL A 172 -7.60 -9.13 -7.29
CA VAL A 172 -8.32 -9.13 -6.01
C VAL A 172 -7.27 -9.31 -4.90
N THR A 173 -7.27 -8.39 -3.95
CA THR A 173 -6.36 -8.42 -2.82
C THR A 173 -6.74 -9.52 -1.81
N LYS A 174 -5.88 -9.72 -0.83
CA LYS A 174 -6.15 -10.64 0.28
C LYS A 174 -7.42 -10.26 1.06
N SER A 175 -7.72 -8.97 1.21
CA SER A 175 -8.94 -8.49 1.86
C SER A 175 -10.19 -8.58 0.98
N GLY A 176 -10.03 -8.81 -0.32
CA GLY A 176 -11.12 -8.90 -1.29
C GLY A 176 -11.33 -7.62 -2.11
N ASP A 177 -10.49 -6.61 -1.93
CA ASP A 177 -10.57 -5.35 -2.67
C ASP A 177 -10.08 -5.51 -4.11
N LYS A 178 -10.61 -4.68 -5.00
CA LYS A 178 -10.21 -4.64 -6.41
C LYS A 178 -9.06 -3.67 -6.61
N VAL A 179 -7.94 -4.18 -7.13
CA VAL A 179 -6.78 -3.37 -7.52
C VAL A 179 -6.67 -3.35 -9.03
N TYR A 180 -7.05 -2.24 -9.63
CA TYR A 180 -6.89 -2.05 -11.07
C TYR A 180 -5.41 -2.01 -11.44
N ALA A 181 -5.09 -2.66 -12.54
CA ALA A 181 -3.73 -2.79 -13.02
C ALA A 181 -3.65 -2.49 -14.52
N GLN A 182 -2.54 -1.90 -14.93
CA GLN A 182 -2.28 -1.57 -16.32
C GLN A 182 -0.85 -1.96 -16.69
N MET A 183 -0.72 -2.71 -17.80
CA MET A 183 0.57 -2.99 -18.40
C MET A 183 1.19 -1.69 -18.94
N SER A 184 2.50 -1.55 -18.80
CA SER A 184 3.21 -0.46 -19.47
C SER A 184 3.16 -0.65 -20.98
N THR A 185 3.04 0.46 -21.72
CA THR A 185 3.14 0.45 -23.20
C THR A 185 4.55 0.18 -23.70
N SER A 186 5.56 0.33 -22.86
CA SER A 186 6.97 0.18 -23.21
C SER A 186 7.56 -1.19 -22.84
N SER A 187 6.90 -1.97 -21.98
CA SER A 187 7.41 -3.27 -21.55
C SER A 187 6.32 -4.14 -20.95
N ASN A 188 6.28 -5.40 -21.37
CA ASN A 188 5.40 -6.42 -20.79
C ASN A 188 5.83 -6.87 -19.39
N LEU A 189 7.00 -6.43 -18.92
CA LEU A 189 7.54 -6.70 -17.59
C LEU A 189 7.39 -5.51 -16.62
N VAL A 190 6.55 -4.54 -16.98
CA VAL A 190 6.22 -3.41 -16.13
C VAL A 190 4.71 -3.30 -15.98
N LEU A 191 4.26 -3.42 -14.73
CA LEU A 191 2.87 -3.34 -14.35
C LEU A 191 2.65 -2.18 -13.36
N ASN A 192 1.64 -1.38 -13.61
CA ASN A 192 1.24 -0.29 -12.72
C ASN A 192 -0.04 -0.70 -11.98
N LEU A 193 0.02 -0.71 -10.64
CA LEU A 193 -1.12 -0.93 -9.77
C LEU A 193 -1.65 0.41 -9.29
N HIS A 194 -2.96 0.59 -9.35
CA HIS A 194 -3.56 1.87 -9.00
C HIS A 194 -3.49 2.15 -7.50
N HIS A 195 -3.78 1.15 -6.66
CA HIS A 195 -3.92 1.33 -5.21
C HIS A 195 -3.68 0.03 -4.46
N LEU A 196 -3.11 0.13 -3.25
CA LEU A 196 -3.01 -0.98 -2.30
C LEU A 196 -3.23 -0.47 -0.88
N ALA A 197 -4.28 -0.96 -0.23
CA ALA A 197 -4.65 -0.56 1.12
C ALA A 197 -3.60 -0.98 2.17
N ILE A 198 -3.68 -0.40 3.36
CA ILE A 198 -2.80 -0.74 4.49
C ILE A 198 -2.96 -2.22 4.85
N ALA A 199 -1.84 -2.90 5.12
CA ALA A 199 -1.75 -4.30 5.51
C ALA A 199 -2.34 -5.29 4.49
N ASP A 200 -2.67 -4.84 3.29
CA ASP A 200 -3.19 -5.67 2.23
C ASP A 200 -2.08 -6.16 1.28
N SER A 201 -2.39 -7.17 0.49
CA SER A 201 -1.47 -7.74 -0.48
C SER A 201 -2.19 -8.12 -1.78
N VAL A 202 -1.47 -8.03 -2.87
CA VAL A 202 -1.90 -8.46 -4.18
C VAL A 202 -0.88 -9.43 -4.75
N GLU A 203 -1.37 -10.45 -5.44
CA GLU A 203 -0.54 -11.42 -6.15
C GLU A 203 -0.77 -11.31 -7.65
N MET A 204 0.31 -11.41 -8.40
CA MET A 204 0.32 -11.32 -9.85
C MET A 204 1.27 -12.37 -10.44
N HIS A 205 1.06 -12.71 -11.70
CA HIS A 205 1.89 -13.68 -12.41
C HIS A 205 2.77 -13.02 -13.44
N VAL A 206 3.97 -13.56 -13.58
CA VAL A 206 4.84 -13.34 -14.74
C VAL A 206 5.16 -14.70 -15.34
N LYS A 207 4.95 -14.82 -16.65
CA LYS A 207 5.26 -16.04 -17.40
C LYS A 207 6.39 -15.80 -18.39
N VAL A 208 7.24 -16.81 -18.56
CA VAL A 208 8.27 -16.84 -19.59
C VAL A 208 8.40 -18.26 -20.15
N LYS A 209 8.51 -18.39 -21.47
CA LYS A 209 8.68 -19.69 -22.13
C LYS A 209 10.13 -20.15 -22.07
N LEU A 210 10.38 -21.41 -21.73
CA LEU A 210 11.71 -21.99 -21.88
C LEU A 210 11.99 -22.30 -23.35
N LYS A 211 13.26 -22.10 -23.76
CA LYS A 211 13.71 -22.42 -25.10
C LYS A 211 13.54 -23.91 -25.38
N GLU A 212 13.20 -24.20 -26.61
CA GLU A 212 13.23 -25.59 -27.13
C GLU A 212 14.70 -26.00 -27.27
N ALA A 213 14.99 -27.28 -27.01
CA ALA A 213 16.35 -27.80 -27.08
C ALA A 213 16.80 -27.97 -28.53
#